data_227f72cc50859c3e7b177ab973e4044c
#
_entry.id   227f72cc50859c3e7b177ab973e4044c
#
_cell.length_a   1.000
_cell.length_b   1.000
_cell.length_c   1.000
_cell.angle_alpha   90.00
_cell.angle_beta   90.00
_cell.angle_gamma   90.00
#
_symmetry.space_group_name_H-M   'P 1'
#
loop_
_entity.id
_entity.type
_entity.pdbx_description
1 polymer ?
#
loop_
_entity_poly.entity_id
_entity_poly.type
_entity_poly.pdbx_seq_one_letter_code
_entity_poly.pdbx_strand_id
1 'polypeptide(L)'
;MGQQFGRRSWAEPWKIKMVEPIRQISPEARRRALQDAGYNTFLLRSEDVYIDLLTDSGTGAMSDRQWAGMLLGDEAYAGSRNFYRLEAAVRKHYGYANMLPVHQGRGAEHLLSQCAIRQGQYVPGNMYFTTTRLHQELAGGIFQDVIVESAHDTASHAPFKGNVDLDKLAELIRRVGAGEIAYVSLAGTVNMAGGQPVSMANVKALRQLCDRHGIRIFLDATRMAENAFFIQEREAGYADRSVADIVREFCSYTDGAWMSAKKDNLVNIGGWLAVNDTGLYEELRNLVVVYEGLHTYGGLAGRDMEAMAIGIEECMQDDHIRSRVGQVRYLGELLTDWEIPIVQPVGGHAVFLDARGFYPHIPQDEFPAQVLATELYLDSGIRAMERGIASAGRDPATGEHHHPRLELTRLTIPRRVYTQAHMDVVAESVKSVWDQRMTTQGLKMVYEPKYLRFFQARFERLQPSAISHQPSAFSHLPSAIISGAG
;
A
#
# COMPACT_ATOMS: atom_id res chain seq x y z
N MET A 1 19.93 -20.72 4.06
CA MET A 1 21.42 -20.63 3.86
C MET A 1 22.15 -19.83 4.96
N GLY A 2 21.54 -18.83 5.62
CA GLY A 2 22.21 -18.04 6.68
C GLY A 2 22.56 -18.83 7.97
N GLN A 3 21.85 -19.88 8.30
CA GLN A 3 22.10 -20.70 9.50
C GLN A 3 23.32 -21.62 9.38
N GLN A 4 23.80 -21.90 8.17
CA GLN A 4 24.90 -22.84 7.94
C GLN A 4 26.27 -22.36 8.47
N PHE A 5 26.42 -21.05 8.78
CA PHE A 5 27.69 -20.46 9.21
C PHE A 5 27.63 -19.75 10.56
N GLY A 6 26.55 -19.86 11.33
CA GLY A 6 26.39 -19.19 12.62
C GLY A 6 26.41 -17.66 12.55
N ARG A 7 26.23 -17.08 11.37
CA ARG A 7 26.16 -15.63 11.16
C ARG A 7 24.71 -15.16 11.23
N ARG A 8 24.46 -14.05 11.93
CA ARG A 8 23.16 -13.36 11.98
C ARG A 8 22.96 -12.39 10.82
N SER A 9 24.06 -11.91 10.23
CA SER A 9 24.01 -10.96 9.11
C SER A 9 23.90 -11.68 7.77
N TRP A 10 23.15 -11.09 6.88
CA TRP A 10 23.00 -11.51 5.49
C TRP A 10 23.09 -10.27 4.58
N ALA A 11 23.39 -10.46 3.32
CA ALA A 11 23.49 -9.39 2.33
C ALA A 11 22.50 -9.64 1.20
N GLU A 12 22.17 -8.59 0.48
CA GLU A 12 21.36 -8.64 -0.72
C GLU A 12 21.97 -9.58 -1.77
N PRO A 13 21.14 -10.32 -2.54
CA PRO A 13 21.61 -11.24 -3.58
C PRO A 13 22.02 -10.54 -4.89
N TRP A 14 22.29 -9.23 -4.84
CA TRP A 14 22.72 -8.42 -5.99
C TRP A 14 23.81 -7.42 -5.58
N LYS A 15 24.46 -6.86 -6.60
CA LYS A 15 25.40 -5.73 -6.46
C LYS A 15 24.93 -4.53 -7.29
N ILE A 16 25.18 -3.33 -6.81
CA ILE A 16 24.84 -2.08 -7.49
C ILE A 16 25.76 -1.88 -8.70
N LYS A 17 25.19 -1.62 -9.87
CA LYS A 17 25.91 -1.29 -11.11
C LYS A 17 25.61 0.12 -11.64
N MET A 18 24.45 0.69 -11.26
CA MET A 18 24.00 2.02 -11.68
C MET A 18 23.58 2.81 -10.45
N VAL A 19 23.91 4.08 -10.42
CA VAL A 19 23.58 4.98 -9.30
C VAL A 19 22.92 6.26 -9.81
N GLU A 20 21.94 6.74 -9.05
CA GLU A 20 21.31 8.04 -9.21
C GLU A 20 21.68 8.90 -8.00
N PRO A 21 22.32 10.08 -8.17
CA PRO A 21 22.70 10.93 -7.05
C PRO A 21 21.45 11.55 -6.40
N ILE A 22 21.39 11.50 -5.08
CA ILE A 22 20.38 12.18 -4.27
C ILE A 22 21.02 13.34 -3.51
N ARG A 23 20.23 14.36 -3.16
CA ARG A 23 20.72 15.57 -2.50
C ARG A 23 19.87 15.89 -1.27
N GLN A 24 20.54 16.26 -0.19
CA GLN A 24 19.91 16.86 0.96
C GLN A 24 19.92 18.39 0.81
N ILE A 25 18.74 18.99 0.78
CA ILE A 25 18.59 20.46 0.75
C ILE A 25 18.55 21.05 2.16
N SER A 26 18.79 22.34 2.31
CA SER A 26 18.79 23.01 3.60
C SER A 26 17.42 22.96 4.30
N PRO A 27 17.35 23.06 5.64
CA PRO A 27 16.08 23.12 6.35
C PRO A 27 15.16 24.26 5.87
N GLU A 28 15.73 25.42 5.50
CA GLU A 28 14.97 26.55 4.95
C GLU A 28 14.38 26.24 3.58
N ALA A 29 15.13 25.54 2.73
CA ALA A 29 14.65 25.09 1.43
C ALA A 29 13.52 24.05 1.59
N ARG A 30 13.66 23.09 2.51
CA ARG A 30 12.60 22.12 2.83
C ARG A 30 11.32 22.81 3.29
N ARG A 31 11.41 23.80 4.19
CA ARG A 31 10.23 24.56 4.64
C ARG A 31 9.52 25.25 3.47
N ARG A 32 10.24 25.91 2.57
CA ARG A 32 9.66 26.54 1.38
C ARG A 32 9.01 25.52 0.45
N ALA A 33 9.73 24.45 0.11
CA ALA A 33 9.20 23.40 -0.75
C ALA A 33 7.90 22.79 -0.22
N LEU A 34 7.83 22.54 1.10
CA LEU A 34 6.61 21.99 1.74
C LEU A 34 5.46 23.01 1.75
N GLN A 35 5.73 24.29 1.98
CA GLN A 35 4.72 25.36 1.88
C GLN A 35 4.18 25.50 0.45
N ASP A 36 5.04 25.49 -0.55
CA ASP A 36 4.65 25.54 -1.96
C ASP A 36 3.82 24.31 -2.37
N ALA A 37 4.14 23.14 -1.79
CA ALA A 37 3.38 21.91 -1.91
C ALA A 37 2.07 21.89 -1.10
N GLY A 38 1.73 22.96 -0.36
CA GLY A 38 0.53 23.01 0.48
C GLY A 38 0.50 21.90 1.54
N TYR A 39 1.63 21.62 2.17
CA TYR A 39 1.78 20.56 3.19
C TYR A 39 1.33 19.17 2.72
N ASN A 40 1.37 18.90 1.41
CA ASN A 40 1.09 17.61 0.83
C ASN A 40 2.35 17.01 0.19
N THR A 41 2.83 15.90 0.75
CA THR A 41 4.07 15.24 0.29
C THR A 41 4.00 14.72 -1.14
N PHE A 42 2.80 14.50 -1.71
CA PHE A 42 2.62 14.17 -3.13
C PHE A 42 2.95 15.33 -4.08
N LEU A 43 2.87 16.57 -3.62
CA LEU A 43 3.09 17.75 -4.44
C LEU A 43 4.53 18.28 -4.36
N LEU A 44 5.39 17.65 -3.57
CA LEU A 44 6.82 17.92 -3.54
C LEU A 44 7.47 17.51 -4.87
N ARG A 45 8.41 18.32 -5.36
CA ARG A 45 9.25 17.93 -6.48
C ARG A 45 10.28 16.88 -6.04
N SER A 46 10.63 15.97 -6.93
CA SER A 46 11.61 14.92 -6.62
C SER A 46 13.00 15.48 -6.27
N GLU A 47 13.39 16.59 -6.88
CA GLU A 47 14.66 17.28 -6.62
C GLU A 47 14.78 17.85 -5.20
N ASP A 48 13.64 18.05 -4.50
CA ASP A 48 13.58 18.56 -3.13
C ASP A 48 13.51 17.41 -2.09
N VAL A 49 13.49 16.17 -2.53
CA VAL A 49 13.36 14.97 -1.67
C VAL A 49 14.72 14.30 -1.53
N TYR A 50 15.09 13.96 -0.28
CA TYR A 50 16.33 13.24 0.01
C TYR A 50 16.15 11.73 -0.06
N ILE A 51 15.24 11.16 0.76
CA ILE A 51 14.89 9.74 0.74
C ILE A 51 13.41 9.62 0.44
N ASP A 52 13.07 8.99 -0.69
CA ASP A 52 11.70 8.89 -1.17
C ASP A 52 11.05 7.56 -0.77
N LEU A 53 10.24 7.60 0.27
CA LEU A 53 9.45 6.48 0.78
C LEU A 53 7.95 6.66 0.54
N LEU A 54 7.58 7.50 -0.43
CA LEU A 54 6.17 7.75 -0.78
C LEU A 54 5.49 6.47 -1.28
N THR A 55 6.17 5.76 -2.17
CA THR A 55 5.60 4.57 -2.83
C THR A 55 6.70 3.64 -3.36
N ASP A 56 6.38 2.35 -3.44
CA ASP A 56 7.18 1.34 -4.15
C ASP A 56 6.68 1.11 -5.60
N SER A 57 5.74 1.94 -6.07
CA SER A 57 5.09 1.78 -7.37
C SER A 57 5.88 2.43 -8.50
N GLY A 58 6.64 1.65 -9.24
CA GLY A 58 7.43 2.14 -10.38
C GLY A 58 8.69 2.89 -9.98
N THR A 59 9.11 2.78 -8.73
CA THR A 59 10.29 3.44 -8.16
C THR A 59 11.43 2.47 -7.84
N GLY A 60 11.25 1.18 -8.14
CA GLY A 60 12.28 0.15 -7.96
C GLY A 60 13.34 0.17 -9.06
N ALA A 61 14.52 -0.35 -8.75
CA ALA A 61 15.59 -0.52 -9.74
C ALA A 61 15.41 -1.82 -10.53
N MET A 62 15.47 -1.71 -11.86
CA MET A 62 15.48 -2.85 -12.77
C MET A 62 16.87 -3.51 -12.82
N SER A 63 16.89 -4.81 -13.04
CA SER A 63 18.12 -5.58 -13.20
C SER A 63 18.81 -5.29 -14.54
N ASP A 64 20.09 -5.71 -14.64
CA ASP A 64 20.82 -5.70 -15.91
C ASP A 64 20.17 -6.59 -16.98
N ARG A 65 19.51 -7.67 -16.56
CA ARG A 65 18.75 -8.55 -17.48
C ARG A 65 17.50 -7.86 -18.03
N GLN A 66 16.79 -7.11 -17.18
CA GLN A 66 15.64 -6.31 -17.61
C GLN A 66 16.07 -5.22 -18.59
N TRP A 67 17.15 -4.48 -18.30
CA TRP A 67 17.69 -3.47 -19.23
C TRP A 67 18.14 -4.08 -20.55
N ALA A 68 18.84 -5.23 -20.53
CA ALA A 68 19.22 -5.96 -21.76
C ALA A 68 17.96 -6.42 -22.53
N GLY A 69 16.95 -6.92 -21.84
CA GLY A 69 15.67 -7.31 -22.44
C GLY A 69 14.97 -6.15 -23.13
N MET A 70 14.96 -4.96 -22.52
CA MET A 70 14.39 -3.76 -23.15
C MET A 70 15.06 -3.41 -24.47
N LEU A 71 16.40 -3.58 -24.58
CA LEU A 71 17.13 -3.34 -25.84
C LEU A 71 16.80 -4.37 -26.94
N LEU A 72 16.26 -5.54 -26.56
CA LEU A 72 15.82 -6.61 -27.47
C LEU A 72 14.31 -6.58 -27.72
N GLY A 73 13.62 -5.55 -27.28
CA GLY A 73 12.19 -5.39 -27.42
C GLY A 73 11.75 -5.43 -28.89
N ASP A 74 10.64 -6.11 -29.16
CA ASP A 74 9.96 -6.14 -30.46
C ASP A 74 8.84 -5.09 -30.46
N GLU A 75 9.02 -4.03 -31.21
CA GLU A 75 8.09 -2.90 -31.28
C GLU A 75 6.98 -3.10 -32.33
N ALA A 76 6.62 -4.35 -32.65
CA ALA A 76 5.50 -4.64 -33.53
C ALA A 76 4.18 -4.14 -32.90
N TYR A 77 3.35 -3.43 -33.67
CA TYR A 77 2.07 -2.91 -33.19
C TYR A 77 1.10 -4.01 -32.76
N ALA A 78 1.09 -5.15 -33.42
CA ALA A 78 0.23 -6.27 -33.13
C ALA A 78 1.02 -7.58 -33.05
N GLY A 79 0.72 -8.39 -32.03
CA GLY A 79 1.30 -9.73 -31.90
C GLY A 79 2.81 -9.74 -31.65
N SER A 80 3.32 -8.76 -30.92
CA SER A 80 4.72 -8.72 -30.48
C SER A 80 5.12 -10.01 -29.77
N ARG A 81 6.33 -10.54 -30.05
CA ARG A 81 6.86 -11.70 -29.32
C ARG A 81 6.95 -11.46 -27.82
N ASN A 82 7.10 -10.22 -27.39
CA ASN A 82 7.17 -9.86 -25.97
C ASN A 82 5.84 -10.03 -25.26
N PHE A 83 4.71 -9.85 -25.96
CA PHE A 83 3.39 -10.22 -25.45
C PHE A 83 3.32 -11.70 -25.09
N TYR A 84 3.72 -12.58 -25.99
CA TYR A 84 3.67 -14.03 -25.76
C TYR A 84 4.66 -14.49 -24.67
N ARG A 85 5.78 -13.80 -24.52
CA ARG A 85 6.71 -14.04 -23.39
C ARG A 85 6.10 -13.63 -22.07
N LEU A 86 5.45 -12.47 -22.01
CA LEU A 86 4.73 -12.01 -20.83
C LEU A 86 3.57 -12.95 -20.47
N GLU A 87 2.76 -13.35 -21.46
CA GLU A 87 1.68 -14.31 -21.28
C GLU A 87 2.21 -15.65 -20.73
N ALA A 88 3.31 -16.16 -21.27
CA ALA A 88 3.94 -17.39 -20.79
C ALA A 88 4.44 -17.25 -19.35
N ALA A 89 5.04 -16.12 -18.97
CA ALA A 89 5.51 -15.88 -17.62
C ALA A 89 4.34 -15.79 -16.61
N VAL A 90 3.25 -15.09 -16.96
CA VAL A 90 2.04 -15.02 -16.13
C VAL A 90 1.42 -16.40 -15.97
N ARG A 91 1.27 -17.17 -17.06
CA ARG A 91 0.72 -18.53 -17.03
C ARG A 91 1.58 -19.48 -16.18
N LYS A 92 2.90 -19.38 -16.29
CA LYS A 92 3.86 -20.19 -15.54
C LYS A 92 3.74 -19.96 -14.03
N HIS A 93 3.76 -18.72 -13.59
CA HIS A 93 3.89 -18.38 -12.18
C HIS A 93 2.55 -18.17 -11.45
N TYR A 94 1.54 -17.64 -12.14
CA TYR A 94 0.23 -17.36 -11.53
C TYR A 94 -0.84 -18.38 -11.95
N GLY A 95 -0.69 -19.05 -13.10
CA GLY A 95 -1.53 -20.18 -13.49
C GLY A 95 -2.81 -19.85 -14.24
N TYR A 96 -3.14 -18.59 -14.50
CA TYR A 96 -4.36 -18.18 -15.21
C TYR A 96 -4.32 -18.53 -16.68
N ALA A 97 -5.52 -18.83 -17.25
CA ALA A 97 -5.67 -19.28 -18.62
C ALA A 97 -5.48 -18.15 -19.64
N ASN A 98 -6.03 -16.98 -19.37
CA ASN A 98 -6.06 -15.84 -20.28
C ASN A 98 -5.47 -14.60 -19.60
N MET A 99 -4.70 -13.79 -20.35
CA MET A 99 -4.04 -12.59 -19.83
C MET A 99 -4.15 -11.43 -20.82
N LEU A 100 -4.38 -10.23 -20.29
CA LEU A 100 -4.39 -8.95 -21.02
C LEU A 100 -3.36 -8.02 -20.36
N PRO A 101 -2.43 -7.44 -21.12
CA PRO A 101 -1.56 -6.38 -20.61
C PRO A 101 -2.37 -5.08 -20.47
N VAL A 102 -1.95 -4.24 -19.51
CA VAL A 102 -2.49 -2.90 -19.28
C VAL A 102 -1.34 -1.97 -18.84
N HIS A 103 -1.52 -0.66 -19.00
CA HIS A 103 -0.47 0.30 -18.67
C HIS A 103 -0.09 0.32 -17.17
N GLN A 104 -1.02 -0.06 -16.28
CA GLN A 104 -0.78 -0.24 -14.83
C GLN A 104 -2.00 -0.88 -14.13
N GLY A 105 -1.87 -1.24 -12.84
CA GLY A 105 -2.91 -1.95 -12.10
C GLY A 105 -4.28 -1.26 -12.09
N ARG A 106 -4.35 0.08 -11.97
CA ARG A 106 -5.65 0.78 -11.98
C ARG A 106 -6.38 0.70 -13.32
N GLY A 107 -5.68 0.48 -14.43
CA GLY A 107 -6.31 0.15 -15.71
C GLY A 107 -7.02 -1.20 -15.62
N ALA A 108 -6.37 -2.21 -15.06
CA ALA A 108 -6.98 -3.53 -14.81
C ALA A 108 -8.18 -3.45 -13.86
N GLU A 109 -8.06 -2.67 -12.74
CA GLU A 109 -9.16 -2.42 -11.80
C GLU A 109 -10.38 -1.82 -12.50
N HIS A 110 -10.15 -0.82 -13.38
CA HIS A 110 -11.21 -0.18 -14.17
C HIS A 110 -11.92 -1.19 -15.08
N LEU A 111 -11.16 -1.90 -15.90
CA LEU A 111 -11.71 -2.86 -16.88
C LEU A 111 -12.52 -3.96 -16.19
N LEU A 112 -11.96 -4.57 -15.14
CA LEU A 112 -12.64 -5.61 -14.38
C LEU A 112 -13.92 -5.09 -13.74
N SER A 113 -13.88 -3.91 -13.13
CA SER A 113 -15.07 -3.33 -12.48
C SER A 113 -16.19 -3.06 -13.49
N GLN A 114 -15.86 -2.55 -14.68
CA GLN A 114 -16.86 -2.29 -15.74
C GLN A 114 -17.52 -3.56 -16.28
N CYS A 115 -16.78 -4.68 -16.39
CA CYS A 115 -17.34 -5.95 -16.88
C CYS A 115 -18.05 -6.75 -15.78
N ALA A 116 -17.54 -6.72 -14.53
CA ALA A 116 -17.95 -7.68 -13.52
C ALA A 116 -18.98 -7.15 -12.52
N ILE A 117 -19.24 -5.83 -12.47
CA ILE A 117 -20.13 -5.19 -11.50
C ILE A 117 -21.38 -4.64 -12.19
N ARG A 118 -22.55 -4.95 -11.64
CA ARG A 118 -23.81 -4.30 -11.98
C ARG A 118 -24.19 -3.29 -10.89
N GLN A 119 -24.94 -2.27 -11.26
CA GLN A 119 -25.41 -1.22 -10.35
C GLN A 119 -26.06 -1.83 -9.09
N GLY A 120 -25.57 -1.42 -7.93
CA GLY A 120 -26.08 -1.82 -6.61
C GLY A 120 -25.54 -3.14 -6.07
N GLN A 121 -24.74 -3.89 -6.81
CA GLN A 121 -24.13 -5.12 -6.30
C GLN A 121 -23.05 -4.83 -5.26
N TYR A 122 -22.93 -5.72 -4.29
CA TYR A 122 -21.90 -5.69 -3.26
C TYR A 122 -20.58 -6.28 -3.76
N VAL A 123 -19.47 -5.66 -3.34
CA VAL A 123 -18.10 -6.16 -3.54
C VAL A 123 -17.44 -6.30 -2.18
N PRO A 124 -17.58 -7.45 -1.51
CA PRO A 124 -16.85 -7.72 -0.28
C PRO A 124 -15.34 -7.84 -0.54
N GLY A 125 -14.53 -7.28 0.37
CA GLY A 125 -13.07 -7.34 0.29
C GLY A 125 -12.41 -7.29 1.67
N ASN A 126 -11.19 -7.83 1.75
CA ASN A 126 -10.37 -7.76 2.96
C ASN A 126 -9.71 -6.38 3.09
N MET A 127 -10.50 -5.40 3.48
CA MET A 127 -10.22 -3.98 3.53
C MET A 127 -10.11 -3.34 2.10
N TYR A 128 -10.40 -2.07 2.01
CA TYR A 128 -10.32 -1.36 0.74
C TYR A 128 -8.88 -1.02 0.35
N PHE A 129 -8.65 -0.92 -0.96
CA PHE A 129 -7.56 -0.11 -1.49
C PHE A 129 -8.16 1.08 -2.25
N THR A 130 -7.55 2.26 -2.15
CA THR A 130 -8.17 3.53 -2.57
C THR A 130 -8.62 3.56 -4.03
N THR A 131 -7.78 3.09 -4.98
CA THR A 131 -8.14 3.07 -6.41
C THR A 131 -9.10 1.93 -6.73
N THR A 132 -8.91 0.76 -6.16
CA THR A 132 -9.78 -0.41 -6.36
C THR A 132 -11.21 -0.10 -5.95
N ARG A 133 -11.40 0.41 -4.72
CA ARG A 133 -12.71 0.83 -4.21
C ARG A 133 -13.35 1.89 -5.12
N LEU A 134 -12.57 2.91 -5.51
CA LEU A 134 -13.11 3.96 -6.40
C LEU A 134 -13.61 3.39 -7.73
N HIS A 135 -12.86 2.49 -8.38
CA HIS A 135 -13.32 1.87 -9.64
C HIS A 135 -14.54 0.99 -9.45
N GLN A 136 -14.63 0.26 -8.33
CA GLN A 136 -15.82 -0.52 -7.97
C GLN A 136 -17.04 0.39 -7.77
N GLU A 137 -16.91 1.49 -7.03
CA GLU A 137 -17.99 2.46 -6.80
C GLU A 137 -18.39 3.21 -8.09
N LEU A 138 -17.43 3.59 -8.95
CA LEU A 138 -17.72 4.19 -10.26
C LEU A 138 -18.45 3.25 -11.21
N ALA A 139 -18.27 1.94 -11.07
CA ALA A 139 -19.04 0.92 -11.78
C ALA A 139 -20.42 0.63 -11.15
N GLY A 140 -20.77 1.31 -10.06
CA GLY A 140 -22.03 1.17 -9.34
C GLY A 140 -22.03 0.11 -8.24
N GLY A 141 -20.86 -0.44 -7.87
CA GLY A 141 -20.69 -1.39 -6.80
C GLY A 141 -20.73 -0.73 -5.41
N ILE A 142 -21.04 -1.53 -4.40
CA ILE A 142 -21.03 -1.15 -2.99
C ILE A 142 -19.92 -1.94 -2.30
N PHE A 143 -18.82 -1.28 -1.94
CA PHE A 143 -17.74 -1.94 -1.21
C PHE A 143 -18.20 -2.34 0.20
N GLN A 144 -17.87 -3.57 0.62
CA GLN A 144 -18.16 -4.07 1.97
C GLN A 144 -16.89 -4.66 2.58
N ASP A 145 -16.45 -4.08 3.70
CA ASP A 145 -15.29 -4.61 4.42
C ASP A 145 -15.65 -5.91 5.16
N VAL A 146 -14.87 -6.96 4.87
CA VAL A 146 -14.98 -8.28 5.51
C VAL A 146 -13.63 -8.78 6.04
N ILE A 147 -12.71 -7.86 6.38
CA ILE A 147 -11.42 -8.22 6.98
C ILE A 147 -11.60 -8.69 8.43
N VAL A 148 -10.66 -9.52 8.91
CA VAL A 148 -10.61 -9.96 10.32
C VAL A 148 -10.41 -8.78 11.27
N GLU A 149 -10.97 -8.86 12.46
CA GLU A 149 -10.97 -7.77 13.44
C GLU A 149 -9.56 -7.35 13.89
N SER A 150 -8.65 -8.33 14.02
CA SER A 150 -7.25 -8.08 14.39
C SER A 150 -6.50 -7.15 13.42
N ALA A 151 -6.98 -6.99 12.18
CA ALA A 151 -6.40 -6.08 11.20
C ALA A 151 -6.48 -4.60 11.64
N HIS A 152 -7.45 -4.26 12.47
CA HIS A 152 -7.69 -2.91 12.97
C HIS A 152 -6.95 -2.58 14.28
N ASP A 153 -6.21 -3.55 14.83
CA ASP A 153 -5.36 -3.35 15.99
C ASP A 153 -3.88 -3.30 15.54
N THR A 154 -3.27 -2.12 15.64
CA THR A 154 -1.89 -1.90 15.21
C THR A 154 -0.89 -2.70 16.06
N ALA A 155 -1.19 -2.95 17.33
CA ALA A 155 -0.33 -3.68 18.27
C ALA A 155 -0.51 -5.20 18.21
N SER A 156 -1.55 -5.71 17.55
CA SER A 156 -1.80 -7.15 17.43
C SER A 156 -0.70 -7.84 16.62
N HIS A 157 -0.13 -8.92 17.19
CA HIS A 157 0.87 -9.79 16.54
C HIS A 157 0.26 -10.99 15.79
N ALA A 158 -1.04 -10.98 15.48
CA ALA A 158 -1.67 -12.02 14.69
C ALA A 158 -0.95 -12.21 13.35
N PRO A 159 -0.57 -13.44 12.95
CA PRO A 159 0.36 -13.69 11.84
C PRO A 159 -0.22 -13.34 10.46
N PHE A 160 -1.55 -13.36 10.30
CA PHE A 160 -2.26 -13.17 9.04
C PHE A 160 -3.44 -12.20 9.18
N LYS A 161 -3.13 -10.95 9.52
CA LYS A 161 -4.13 -9.88 9.69
C LYS A 161 -4.80 -9.46 8.37
N GLY A 162 -4.32 -9.94 7.23
CA GLY A 162 -4.97 -9.74 5.92
C GLY A 162 -6.11 -10.72 5.63
N ASN A 163 -6.37 -11.70 6.47
CA ASN A 163 -7.40 -12.71 6.25
C ASN A 163 -8.81 -12.12 6.09
N VAL A 164 -9.60 -12.75 5.22
CA VAL A 164 -11.06 -12.53 5.17
C VAL A 164 -11.70 -13.15 6.39
N ASP A 165 -12.57 -12.42 7.06
CA ASP A 165 -13.48 -12.93 8.08
C ASP A 165 -14.64 -13.65 7.38
N LEU A 166 -14.62 -14.97 7.41
CA LEU A 166 -15.57 -15.80 6.69
C LEU A 166 -16.99 -15.69 7.27
N ASP A 167 -17.11 -15.39 8.57
CA ASP A 167 -18.41 -15.21 9.21
C ASP A 167 -19.05 -13.88 8.76
N LYS A 168 -18.26 -12.80 8.67
CA LYS A 168 -18.74 -11.53 8.10
C LYS A 168 -19.19 -11.70 6.65
N LEU A 169 -18.42 -12.46 5.84
CA LEU A 169 -18.80 -12.74 4.45
C LEU A 169 -20.05 -13.60 4.37
N ALA A 170 -20.16 -14.66 5.15
CA ALA A 170 -21.35 -15.51 5.20
C ALA A 170 -22.59 -14.74 5.65
N GLU A 171 -22.45 -13.83 6.62
CA GLU A 171 -23.52 -12.94 7.07
C GLU A 171 -23.98 -12.01 5.94
N LEU A 172 -23.04 -11.41 5.21
CA LEU A 172 -23.36 -10.57 4.04
C LEU A 172 -24.14 -11.38 3.01
N ILE A 173 -23.65 -12.60 2.63
CA ILE A 173 -24.31 -13.46 1.65
C ILE A 173 -25.75 -13.77 2.10
N ARG A 174 -25.95 -14.11 3.39
CA ARG A 174 -27.27 -14.41 3.94
C ARG A 174 -28.20 -13.18 3.90
N ARG A 175 -27.66 -12.00 4.18
CA ARG A 175 -28.42 -10.73 4.25
C ARG A 175 -28.89 -10.26 2.88
N VAL A 176 -28.01 -10.30 1.86
CA VAL A 176 -28.27 -9.71 0.55
C VAL A 176 -28.59 -10.73 -0.54
N GLY A 177 -28.24 -11.98 -0.35
CA GLY A 177 -28.31 -13.02 -1.37
C GLY A 177 -27.07 -13.09 -2.27
N ALA A 178 -26.68 -14.28 -2.69
CA ALA A 178 -25.46 -14.51 -3.49
C ALA A 178 -25.50 -13.76 -4.85
N GLY A 179 -26.68 -13.60 -5.45
CA GLY A 179 -26.88 -12.88 -6.74
C GLY A 179 -26.57 -11.38 -6.68
N GLU A 180 -26.60 -10.80 -5.47
CA GLU A 180 -26.28 -9.40 -5.22
C GLU A 180 -24.80 -9.17 -4.91
N ILE A 181 -23.96 -10.20 -4.97
CA ILE A 181 -22.50 -10.10 -4.82
C ILE A 181 -21.87 -10.24 -6.20
N ALA A 182 -21.16 -9.21 -6.63
CA ALA A 182 -20.48 -9.21 -7.92
C ALA A 182 -19.30 -10.21 -7.91
N TYR A 183 -18.43 -10.07 -6.92
CA TYR A 183 -17.28 -10.95 -6.65
C TYR A 183 -16.66 -10.61 -5.30
N VAL A 184 -15.81 -11.48 -4.77
CA VAL A 184 -14.94 -11.15 -3.62
C VAL A 184 -13.65 -10.52 -4.14
N SER A 185 -13.30 -9.33 -3.66
CA SER A 185 -12.06 -8.60 -3.94
C SER A 185 -11.01 -8.95 -2.89
N LEU A 186 -10.08 -9.84 -3.22
CA LEU A 186 -9.06 -10.33 -2.28
C LEU A 186 -7.72 -9.65 -2.56
N ALA A 187 -7.14 -8.98 -1.56
CA ALA A 187 -5.81 -8.38 -1.66
C ALA A 187 -4.75 -9.24 -0.97
N GLY A 188 -3.69 -9.57 -1.66
CA GLY A 188 -2.51 -10.23 -1.13
C GLY A 188 -1.24 -9.43 -1.47
N THR A 189 -0.68 -8.65 -0.54
CA THR A 189 -0.97 -8.31 0.86
C THR A 189 -1.92 -7.12 1.00
N VAL A 190 -2.55 -6.96 2.19
CA VAL A 190 -3.50 -5.87 2.45
C VAL A 190 -2.76 -4.58 2.84
N ASN A 191 -2.65 -3.65 1.89
CA ASN A 191 -1.91 -2.40 2.05
C ASN A 191 -2.45 -1.53 3.20
N MET A 192 -3.77 -1.28 3.24
CA MET A 192 -4.38 -0.39 4.24
C MET A 192 -4.39 -0.96 5.66
N ALA A 193 -4.13 -2.26 5.84
CA ALA A 193 -3.93 -2.91 7.14
C ALA A 193 -2.45 -2.97 7.56
N GLY A 194 -1.55 -2.27 6.87
CA GLY A 194 -0.12 -2.30 7.19
C GLY A 194 0.70 -3.32 6.38
N GLY A 195 0.23 -3.69 5.17
CA GLY A 195 0.91 -4.68 4.31
C GLY A 195 0.77 -6.11 4.84
N GLN A 196 -0.36 -6.41 5.46
CA GLN A 196 -0.59 -7.68 6.16
C GLN A 196 -0.98 -8.82 5.22
N PRO A 197 -0.42 -10.04 5.42
CA PRO A 197 -0.65 -11.17 4.54
C PRO A 197 -1.97 -11.91 4.81
N VAL A 198 -2.40 -12.64 3.77
CA VAL A 198 -3.48 -13.64 3.82
C VAL A 198 -2.86 -15.03 3.89
N SER A 199 -3.38 -15.91 4.75
CA SER A 199 -2.92 -17.29 4.86
C SER A 199 -3.47 -18.17 3.74
N MET A 200 -2.76 -19.25 3.43
CA MET A 200 -3.23 -20.28 2.50
C MET A 200 -4.49 -20.98 3.03
N ALA A 201 -4.54 -21.24 4.33
CA ALA A 201 -5.73 -21.82 4.96
C ALA A 201 -6.97 -20.94 4.77
N ASN A 202 -6.82 -19.60 4.88
CA ASN A 202 -7.93 -18.68 4.69
C ASN A 202 -8.43 -18.65 3.24
N VAL A 203 -7.54 -18.58 2.24
CA VAL A 203 -7.98 -18.57 0.83
C VAL A 203 -8.64 -19.89 0.43
N LYS A 204 -8.17 -21.03 0.95
CA LYS A 204 -8.82 -22.34 0.77
C LYS A 204 -10.26 -22.35 1.32
N ALA A 205 -10.43 -21.89 2.54
CA ALA A 205 -11.74 -21.82 3.18
C ALA A 205 -12.66 -20.78 2.49
N LEU A 206 -12.10 -19.64 2.05
CA LEU A 206 -12.81 -18.66 1.25
C LEU A 206 -13.31 -19.26 -0.07
N ARG A 207 -12.46 -20.02 -0.78
CA ARG A 207 -12.86 -20.72 -2.02
C ARG A 207 -14.03 -21.66 -1.77
N GLN A 208 -13.96 -22.48 -0.71
CA GLN A 208 -15.03 -23.40 -0.34
C GLN A 208 -16.35 -22.67 -0.03
N LEU A 209 -16.28 -21.52 0.65
CA LEU A 209 -17.48 -20.70 0.91
C LEU A 209 -18.06 -20.15 -0.40
N CYS A 210 -17.21 -19.56 -1.25
CA CYS A 210 -17.63 -18.97 -2.52
C CYS A 210 -18.21 -20.01 -3.50
N ASP A 211 -17.62 -21.23 -3.57
CA ASP A 211 -18.12 -22.31 -4.43
C ASP A 211 -19.56 -22.73 -4.10
N ARG A 212 -19.91 -22.78 -2.79
CA ARG A 212 -21.29 -23.11 -2.38
C ARG A 212 -22.34 -22.11 -2.88
N HIS A 213 -21.89 -20.89 -3.21
CA HIS A 213 -22.78 -19.79 -3.60
C HIS A 213 -22.56 -19.30 -5.05
N GLY A 214 -21.65 -19.94 -5.80
CA GLY A 214 -21.31 -19.52 -7.18
C GLY A 214 -20.68 -18.12 -7.25
N ILE A 215 -19.99 -17.67 -6.21
CA ILE A 215 -19.35 -16.35 -6.14
C ILE A 215 -17.90 -16.44 -6.62
N ARG A 216 -17.51 -15.53 -7.53
CA ARG A 216 -16.14 -15.43 -8.03
C ARG A 216 -15.21 -14.72 -7.02
N ILE A 217 -13.92 -15.06 -7.06
CA ILE A 217 -12.87 -14.40 -6.29
C ILE A 217 -11.87 -13.81 -7.27
N PHE A 218 -11.65 -12.49 -7.21
CA PHE A 218 -10.58 -11.82 -7.96
C PHE A 218 -9.51 -11.31 -7.01
N LEU A 219 -8.25 -11.63 -7.34
CA LEU A 219 -7.07 -11.33 -6.53
C LEU A 219 -6.38 -10.05 -7.00
N ASP A 220 -6.15 -9.12 -6.07
CA ASP A 220 -5.08 -8.15 -6.23
C ASP A 220 -3.74 -8.84 -5.96
N ALA A 221 -3.04 -9.21 -7.04
CA ALA A 221 -1.78 -9.95 -6.99
C ALA A 221 -0.54 -9.02 -6.86
N THR A 222 -0.75 -7.74 -6.68
CA THR A 222 0.28 -6.69 -6.74
C THR A 222 1.50 -6.96 -5.87
N ARG A 223 1.32 -7.63 -4.70
CA ARG A 223 2.41 -8.04 -3.80
C ARG A 223 2.28 -9.51 -3.37
N MET A 224 1.92 -10.36 -4.33
CA MET A 224 1.67 -11.77 -4.07
C MET A 224 2.94 -12.54 -3.70
N ALA A 225 4.10 -12.16 -4.20
CA ALA A 225 5.38 -12.76 -3.80
C ALA A 225 5.70 -12.44 -2.32
N GLU A 226 5.42 -11.21 -1.85
CA GLU A 226 5.54 -10.87 -0.42
C GLU A 226 4.56 -11.69 0.43
N ASN A 227 3.31 -11.85 -0.01
CA ASN A 227 2.30 -12.67 0.68
C ASN A 227 2.76 -14.14 0.77
N ALA A 228 3.27 -14.70 -0.31
CA ALA A 228 3.77 -16.07 -0.36
C ALA A 228 4.97 -16.30 0.57
N PHE A 229 5.87 -15.31 0.68
CA PHE A 229 6.97 -15.35 1.65
C PHE A 229 6.47 -15.45 3.09
N PHE A 230 5.44 -14.70 3.47
CA PHE A 230 4.86 -14.81 4.80
C PHE A 230 4.13 -16.13 5.04
N ILE A 231 3.53 -16.74 4.01
CA ILE A 231 3.00 -18.11 4.10
C ILE A 231 4.15 -19.09 4.33
N GLN A 232 5.24 -18.99 3.55
CA GLN A 232 6.44 -19.82 3.72
C GLN A 232 7.02 -19.72 5.14
N GLU A 233 7.05 -18.49 5.70
CA GLU A 233 7.65 -18.22 7.02
C GLU A 233 6.75 -18.65 8.19
N ARG A 234 5.42 -18.49 8.07
CA ARG A 234 4.49 -18.51 9.21
C ARG A 234 3.46 -19.63 9.19
N GLU A 235 3.23 -20.27 8.05
CA GLU A 235 2.19 -21.29 7.92
C GLU A 235 2.79 -22.70 7.90
N ALA A 236 2.26 -23.59 8.75
CA ALA A 236 2.75 -24.97 8.85
C ALA A 236 2.62 -25.72 7.52
N GLY A 237 3.67 -26.43 7.11
CA GLY A 237 3.74 -27.21 5.87
C GLY A 237 4.20 -26.43 4.64
N TYR A 238 4.56 -25.15 4.78
CA TYR A 238 5.03 -24.33 3.65
C TYR A 238 6.52 -23.94 3.72
N ALA A 239 7.21 -24.22 4.81
CA ALA A 239 8.60 -23.77 5.03
C ALA A 239 9.61 -24.26 3.97
N ASP A 240 9.39 -25.45 3.39
CA ASP A 240 10.27 -26.05 2.40
C ASP A 240 9.79 -25.83 0.96
N ARG A 241 8.73 -25.07 0.75
CA ARG A 241 8.19 -24.77 -0.58
C ARG A 241 8.74 -23.45 -1.09
N SER A 242 8.99 -23.37 -2.42
CA SER A 242 9.40 -22.12 -3.03
C SER A 242 8.30 -21.07 -3.03
N VAL A 243 8.67 -19.79 -3.01
CA VAL A 243 7.73 -18.67 -3.17
C VAL A 243 6.91 -18.84 -4.45
N ALA A 244 7.54 -19.24 -5.55
CA ALA A 244 6.86 -19.48 -6.83
C ALA A 244 5.76 -20.55 -6.74
N ASP A 245 6.02 -21.67 -6.04
CA ASP A 245 5.02 -22.73 -5.85
C ASP A 245 3.85 -22.27 -4.98
N ILE A 246 4.14 -21.48 -3.95
CA ILE A 246 3.12 -20.93 -3.06
C ILE A 246 2.24 -19.92 -3.80
N VAL A 247 2.83 -19.01 -4.60
CA VAL A 247 2.07 -18.07 -5.45
C VAL A 247 1.14 -18.83 -6.38
N ARG A 248 1.66 -19.85 -7.07
CA ARG A 248 0.87 -20.64 -8.02
C ARG A 248 -0.28 -21.38 -7.32
N GLU A 249 -0.03 -21.98 -6.16
CA GLU A 249 -1.08 -22.62 -5.36
C GLU A 249 -2.13 -21.62 -4.90
N PHE A 250 -1.72 -20.47 -4.37
CA PHE A 250 -2.65 -19.43 -3.90
C PHE A 250 -3.56 -18.95 -5.03
N CYS A 251 -2.99 -18.64 -6.20
CA CYS A 251 -3.75 -18.20 -7.36
C CYS A 251 -4.74 -19.25 -7.88
N SER A 252 -4.48 -20.54 -7.67
CA SER A 252 -5.40 -21.61 -8.08
C SER A 252 -6.75 -21.62 -7.36
N TYR A 253 -6.86 -20.89 -6.23
CA TYR A 253 -8.11 -20.71 -5.49
C TYR A 253 -8.89 -19.44 -5.92
N THR A 254 -8.46 -18.76 -6.98
CA THR A 254 -9.10 -17.54 -7.47
C THR A 254 -9.50 -17.65 -8.94
N ASP A 255 -10.52 -16.92 -9.37
CA ASP A 255 -11.05 -16.96 -10.74
C ASP A 255 -10.30 -16.05 -11.70
N GLY A 256 -9.50 -15.13 -11.17
CA GLY A 256 -8.67 -14.21 -11.90
C GLY A 256 -7.89 -13.29 -10.96
N ALA A 257 -7.02 -12.46 -11.55
CA ALA A 257 -6.23 -11.49 -10.81
C ALA A 257 -5.92 -10.26 -11.65
N TRP A 258 -5.74 -9.14 -10.98
CA TRP A 258 -5.08 -7.97 -11.54
C TRP A 258 -3.75 -7.70 -10.86
N MET A 259 -2.84 -7.08 -11.60
CA MET A 259 -1.49 -6.81 -11.17
C MET A 259 -1.05 -5.40 -11.54
N SER A 260 -0.61 -4.64 -10.56
CA SER A 260 0.26 -3.52 -10.82
C SER A 260 1.71 -4.01 -10.86
N ALA A 261 2.22 -4.27 -12.05
CA ALA A 261 3.56 -4.82 -12.26
C ALA A 261 4.69 -3.90 -11.74
N LYS A 262 4.35 -2.65 -11.46
CA LYS A 262 5.22 -1.63 -10.89
C LYS A 262 5.72 -1.92 -9.46
N LYS A 263 5.32 -3.05 -8.87
CA LYS A 263 5.73 -3.54 -7.54
C LYS A 263 6.48 -4.86 -7.70
N ASP A 264 5.84 -6.00 -7.42
CA ASP A 264 6.54 -7.29 -7.42
C ASP A 264 7.15 -7.65 -8.78
N ASN A 265 6.55 -7.28 -9.89
CA ASN A 265 7.14 -7.57 -11.22
C ASN A 265 8.28 -6.61 -11.64
N LEU A 266 8.77 -5.78 -10.71
CA LEU A 266 10.06 -5.04 -10.79
C LEU A 266 10.21 -4.11 -12.00
N VAL A 267 9.11 -3.54 -12.51
CA VAL A 267 9.14 -2.58 -13.63
C VAL A 267 8.68 -1.19 -13.22
N ASN A 268 9.02 -0.18 -14.00
CA ASN A 268 8.63 1.20 -13.76
C ASN A 268 7.26 1.55 -14.37
N ILE A 269 6.77 0.78 -15.34
CA ILE A 269 5.46 0.88 -15.96
C ILE A 269 4.90 -0.52 -16.22
N GLY A 270 3.57 -0.66 -16.27
CA GLY A 270 2.92 -1.89 -16.68
C GLY A 270 2.04 -2.54 -15.60
N GLY A 271 1.18 -3.40 -16.09
CA GLY A 271 0.28 -4.25 -15.34
C GLY A 271 -0.31 -5.32 -16.24
N TRP A 272 -1.08 -6.19 -15.64
CA TRP A 272 -1.84 -7.20 -16.36
C TRP A 272 -3.15 -7.54 -15.62
N LEU A 273 -4.13 -8.00 -16.39
CA LEU A 273 -5.39 -8.57 -15.92
C LEU A 273 -5.48 -9.99 -16.46
N ALA A 274 -5.72 -10.97 -15.61
CA ALA A 274 -5.81 -12.37 -16.01
C ALA A 274 -7.07 -13.03 -15.43
N VAL A 275 -7.74 -13.87 -16.24
CA VAL A 275 -8.97 -14.56 -15.87
C VAL A 275 -9.01 -15.96 -16.45
N ASN A 276 -9.72 -16.89 -15.79
CA ASN A 276 -9.93 -18.24 -16.29
C ASN A 276 -11.18 -18.34 -17.20
N ASP A 277 -12.19 -17.51 -16.95
CA ASP A 277 -13.44 -17.51 -17.74
C ASP A 277 -13.20 -16.88 -19.12
N THR A 278 -13.48 -17.63 -20.19
CA THR A 278 -13.28 -17.20 -21.57
C THR A 278 -14.30 -16.14 -21.99
N GLY A 279 -15.53 -16.20 -21.48
CA GLY A 279 -16.57 -15.19 -21.79
C GLY A 279 -16.17 -13.83 -21.25
N LEU A 280 -15.78 -13.79 -19.96
CA LEU A 280 -15.30 -12.57 -19.33
C LEU A 280 -14.01 -12.05 -20.02
N TYR A 281 -13.11 -12.95 -20.43
CA TYR A 281 -11.92 -12.55 -21.17
C TYR A 281 -12.23 -11.81 -22.46
N GLU A 282 -13.21 -12.28 -23.25
CA GLU A 282 -13.60 -11.61 -24.50
C GLU A 282 -14.23 -10.23 -24.24
N GLU A 283 -15.02 -10.07 -23.19
CA GLU A 283 -15.56 -8.76 -22.78
C GLU A 283 -14.44 -7.80 -22.38
N LEU A 284 -13.51 -8.24 -21.52
CA LEU A 284 -12.36 -7.49 -21.09
C LEU A 284 -11.45 -7.09 -22.27
N ARG A 285 -11.23 -8.01 -23.21
CA ARG A 285 -10.44 -7.76 -24.43
C ARG A 285 -11.01 -6.64 -25.28
N ASN A 286 -12.33 -6.57 -25.39
CA ASN A 286 -13.01 -5.49 -26.09
C ASN A 286 -12.80 -4.14 -25.39
N LEU A 287 -12.89 -4.10 -24.06
CA LEU A 287 -12.65 -2.86 -23.30
C LEU A 287 -11.17 -2.44 -23.31
N VAL A 288 -10.22 -3.39 -23.35
CA VAL A 288 -8.79 -3.05 -23.56
C VAL A 288 -8.59 -2.25 -24.83
N VAL A 289 -9.25 -2.65 -25.93
CA VAL A 289 -9.17 -1.93 -27.21
C VAL A 289 -9.72 -0.50 -27.10
N VAL A 290 -10.71 -0.28 -26.25
CA VAL A 290 -11.32 1.05 -26.05
C VAL A 290 -10.43 1.97 -25.19
N TYR A 291 -9.81 1.43 -24.12
CA TYR A 291 -9.20 2.24 -23.07
C TYR A 291 -7.66 2.14 -22.99
N GLU A 292 -7.08 1.00 -23.34
CA GLU A 292 -5.66 0.72 -23.14
C GLU A 292 -4.88 0.64 -24.47
N GLY A 293 -5.53 0.20 -25.54
CA GLY A 293 -4.93 -0.05 -26.84
C GLY A 293 -5.25 -1.44 -27.35
N LEU A 294 -4.42 -2.06 -28.20
CA LEU A 294 -4.69 -3.42 -28.67
C LEU A 294 -4.41 -4.45 -27.56
N HIS A 295 -5.17 -5.52 -27.53
CA HIS A 295 -5.08 -6.59 -26.52
C HIS A 295 -3.70 -7.27 -26.41
N THR A 296 -2.84 -7.14 -27.45
CA THR A 296 -1.47 -7.67 -27.43
C THR A 296 -0.41 -6.69 -26.98
N TYR A 297 -0.78 -5.45 -26.56
CA TYR A 297 0.16 -4.54 -25.93
C TYR A 297 -0.42 -3.73 -24.74
N GLY A 298 -1.75 -3.48 -24.70
CA GLY A 298 -2.39 -2.85 -23.55
C GLY A 298 -1.81 -1.51 -23.12
N GLY A 299 -1.46 -0.63 -24.07
CA GLY A 299 -0.83 0.67 -23.81
C GLY A 299 0.66 0.61 -23.48
N LEU A 300 1.32 -0.54 -23.64
CA LEU A 300 2.74 -0.75 -23.38
C LEU A 300 3.55 -0.88 -24.67
N ALA A 301 4.82 -0.49 -24.64
CA ALA A 301 5.76 -0.87 -25.69
C ALA A 301 6.23 -2.33 -25.52
N GLY A 302 6.67 -2.96 -26.59
CA GLY A 302 7.21 -4.33 -26.55
C GLY A 302 8.34 -4.48 -25.53
N ARG A 303 9.24 -3.50 -25.44
CA ARG A 303 10.32 -3.48 -24.45
C ARG A 303 9.85 -3.45 -23.00
N ASP A 304 8.72 -2.80 -22.70
CA ASP A 304 8.16 -2.77 -21.34
C ASP A 304 7.60 -4.16 -20.96
N MET A 305 6.95 -4.83 -21.91
CA MET A 305 6.46 -6.20 -21.72
C MET A 305 7.61 -7.20 -21.54
N GLU A 306 8.72 -7.02 -22.26
CA GLU A 306 9.92 -7.87 -22.06
C GLU A 306 10.50 -7.69 -20.66
N ALA A 307 10.69 -6.43 -20.23
CA ALA A 307 11.18 -6.14 -18.89
C ALA A 307 10.26 -6.72 -17.81
N MET A 308 8.93 -6.68 -18.03
CA MET A 308 7.96 -7.25 -17.12
C MET A 308 8.03 -8.78 -17.05
N ALA A 309 8.17 -9.45 -18.19
CA ALA A 309 8.32 -10.91 -18.23
C ALA A 309 9.57 -11.37 -17.44
N ILE A 310 10.70 -10.66 -17.62
CA ILE A 310 11.93 -10.91 -16.86
C ILE A 310 11.72 -10.61 -15.37
N GLY A 311 11.07 -9.51 -15.03
CA GLY A 311 10.79 -9.10 -13.65
C GLY A 311 9.92 -10.11 -12.90
N ILE A 312 8.95 -10.75 -13.57
CA ILE A 312 8.14 -11.85 -13.01
C ILE A 312 9.05 -13.02 -12.62
N GLU A 313 9.98 -13.44 -13.48
CA GLU A 313 10.92 -14.53 -13.16
C GLU A 313 11.84 -14.18 -11.98
N GLU A 314 12.26 -12.92 -11.88
CA GLU A 314 13.16 -12.46 -10.80
C GLU A 314 12.45 -12.30 -9.46
N CYS A 315 11.23 -11.80 -9.44
CA CYS A 315 10.51 -11.59 -8.18
C CYS A 315 10.10 -12.89 -7.49
N MET A 316 10.07 -14.01 -8.22
CA MET A 316 9.76 -15.34 -7.69
C MET A 316 10.95 -16.05 -7.04
N GLN A 317 12.13 -15.40 -7.00
CA GLN A 317 13.31 -15.98 -6.36
C GLN A 317 13.24 -15.78 -4.83
N ASP A 318 13.42 -16.88 -4.08
CA ASP A 318 13.33 -16.87 -2.61
C ASP A 318 14.33 -15.93 -1.93
N ASP A 319 15.54 -15.82 -2.47
CA ASP A 319 16.58 -14.91 -1.95
C ASP A 319 16.23 -13.44 -2.21
N HIS A 320 15.63 -13.12 -3.37
CA HIS A 320 15.13 -11.78 -3.68
C HIS A 320 14.07 -11.35 -2.68
N ILE A 321 13.04 -12.16 -2.48
CA ILE A 321 11.93 -11.77 -1.61
C ILE A 321 12.34 -11.74 -0.12
N ARG A 322 13.22 -12.63 0.30
CA ARG A 322 13.80 -12.62 1.65
C ARG A 322 14.58 -11.32 1.91
N SER A 323 15.38 -10.89 0.95
CA SER A 323 16.10 -9.60 1.03
C SER A 323 15.12 -8.42 1.10
N ARG A 324 14.09 -8.45 0.25
CA ARG A 324 13.04 -7.43 0.20
C ARG A 324 12.35 -7.25 1.55
N VAL A 325 11.82 -8.33 2.11
CA VAL A 325 11.11 -8.31 3.40
C VAL A 325 12.09 -8.02 4.55
N GLY A 326 13.31 -8.55 4.47
CA GLY A 326 14.36 -8.32 5.47
C GLY A 326 14.71 -6.85 5.64
N GLN A 327 14.81 -6.09 4.54
CA GLN A 327 15.09 -4.65 4.61
C GLN A 327 13.96 -3.86 5.31
N VAL A 328 12.70 -4.21 5.03
CA VAL A 328 11.55 -3.58 5.70
C VAL A 328 11.52 -3.95 7.19
N ARG A 329 11.76 -5.23 7.49
CA ARG A 329 11.85 -5.74 8.87
C ARG A 329 12.94 -5.03 9.67
N TYR A 330 14.11 -4.82 9.08
CA TYR A 330 15.21 -4.12 9.72
C TYR A 330 14.80 -2.72 10.23
N LEU A 331 14.16 -1.91 9.39
CA LEU A 331 13.63 -0.61 9.80
C LEU A 331 12.56 -0.75 10.89
N GLY A 332 11.65 -1.72 10.74
CA GLY A 332 10.59 -1.96 11.72
C GLY A 332 11.12 -2.38 13.09
N GLU A 333 12.16 -3.21 13.14
CA GLU A 333 12.82 -3.65 14.38
C GLU A 333 13.49 -2.48 15.10
N LEU A 334 14.23 -1.61 14.38
CA LEU A 334 14.82 -0.40 14.97
C LEU A 334 13.77 0.49 15.63
N LEU A 335 12.64 0.71 14.97
CA LEU A 335 11.56 1.54 15.52
C LEU A 335 10.85 0.87 16.70
N THR A 336 10.71 -0.44 16.66
CA THR A 336 10.13 -1.23 17.77
C THR A 336 11.04 -1.19 19.01
N ASP A 337 12.34 -1.30 18.83
CA ASP A 337 13.33 -1.22 19.92
C ASP A 337 13.31 0.16 20.61
N TRP A 338 12.89 1.20 19.91
CA TRP A 338 12.70 2.55 20.46
C TRP A 338 11.26 2.82 20.93
N GLU A 339 10.43 1.79 21.02
CA GLU A 339 9.03 1.87 21.46
C GLU A 339 8.17 2.84 20.63
N ILE A 340 8.55 3.06 19.37
CA ILE A 340 7.75 3.89 18.45
C ILE A 340 6.58 3.07 17.92
N PRO A 341 5.34 3.59 18.01
CA PRO A 341 4.15 2.84 17.61
C PRO A 341 4.11 2.60 16.10
N ILE A 342 4.17 1.32 15.71
CA ILE A 342 4.04 0.86 14.32
C ILE A 342 3.05 -0.29 14.24
N VAL A 343 2.57 -0.60 13.03
CA VAL A 343 1.75 -1.79 12.79
C VAL A 343 2.58 -3.05 12.97
N GLN A 344 2.14 -3.92 13.85
CA GLN A 344 2.70 -5.25 14.11
C GLN A 344 1.81 -6.36 13.52
N PRO A 345 2.41 -7.50 13.08
CA PRO A 345 3.83 -7.63 12.73
C PRO A 345 4.17 -6.77 11.50
N VAL A 346 5.45 -6.47 11.33
CA VAL A 346 5.92 -5.66 10.18
C VAL A 346 5.54 -6.31 8.85
N GLY A 347 5.02 -5.52 7.92
CA GLY A 347 4.61 -5.97 6.59
C GLY A 347 5.79 -6.17 5.62
N GLY A 348 5.47 -6.53 4.36
CA GLY A 348 6.50 -6.88 3.36
C GLY A 348 7.09 -5.71 2.59
N HIS A 349 6.37 -4.57 2.48
CA HIS A 349 6.77 -3.48 1.58
C HIS A 349 7.01 -2.13 2.26
N ALA A 350 6.57 -1.97 3.48
CA ALA A 350 6.61 -0.71 4.20
C ALA A 350 6.58 -0.92 5.71
N VAL A 351 7.12 0.01 6.47
CA VAL A 351 6.79 0.22 7.86
C VAL A 351 5.65 1.24 7.95
N PHE A 352 4.63 0.92 8.73
CA PHE A 352 3.47 1.79 8.93
C PHE A 352 3.47 2.32 10.36
N LEU A 353 3.74 3.62 10.51
CA LEU A 353 3.69 4.31 11.78
C LEU A 353 2.22 4.52 12.19
N ASP A 354 1.87 4.20 13.43
CA ASP A 354 0.55 4.51 13.99
C ASP A 354 0.50 5.98 14.42
N ALA A 355 -0.11 6.81 13.58
CA ALA A 355 -0.13 8.24 13.81
C ALA A 355 -1.01 8.65 15.01
N ARG A 356 -2.00 7.85 15.42
CA ARG A 356 -2.76 8.08 16.66
C ARG A 356 -1.92 7.82 17.90
N GLY A 357 -1.17 6.72 17.90
CA GLY A 357 -0.21 6.43 18.97
C GLY A 357 0.93 7.44 19.01
N PHE A 358 1.33 7.95 17.83
CA PHE A 358 2.40 8.93 17.69
C PHE A 358 1.97 10.32 18.19
N TYR A 359 0.76 10.79 17.83
CA TYR A 359 0.22 12.10 18.19
C TYR A 359 -1.14 11.98 18.94
N PRO A 360 -1.15 11.48 20.19
CA PRO A 360 -2.41 11.27 20.93
C PRO A 360 -3.18 12.56 21.23
N HIS A 361 -2.54 13.71 21.08
CA HIS A 361 -3.13 15.04 21.29
C HIS A 361 -3.69 15.69 20.03
N ILE A 362 -3.45 15.12 18.83
CA ILE A 362 -3.97 15.64 17.56
C ILE A 362 -5.23 14.85 17.18
N PRO A 363 -6.41 15.50 17.14
CA PRO A 363 -7.64 14.84 16.67
C PRO A 363 -7.53 14.34 15.25
N GLN A 364 -8.27 13.29 14.91
CA GLN A 364 -8.22 12.70 13.56
C GLN A 364 -8.60 13.70 12.47
N ASP A 365 -9.56 14.62 12.72
CA ASP A 365 -9.95 15.68 11.79
C ASP A 365 -8.87 16.73 11.53
N GLU A 366 -7.79 16.71 12.30
CA GLU A 366 -6.59 17.52 12.10
C GLU A 366 -5.46 16.75 11.41
N PHE A 367 -5.77 15.60 10.79
CA PHE A 367 -4.93 14.83 9.89
C PHE A 367 -3.58 14.36 10.48
N PRO A 368 -3.52 13.67 11.62
CA PRO A 368 -2.27 13.30 12.30
C PRO A 368 -1.30 12.49 11.42
N ALA A 369 -1.79 11.62 10.54
CA ALA A 369 -0.93 10.88 9.61
C ALA A 369 -0.29 11.78 8.53
N GLN A 370 -1.00 12.81 8.06
CA GLN A 370 -0.43 13.82 7.17
C GLN A 370 0.55 14.74 7.92
N VAL A 371 0.25 15.10 9.16
CA VAL A 371 1.17 15.82 10.05
C VAL A 371 2.49 15.05 10.15
N LEU A 372 2.45 13.75 10.46
CA LEU A 372 3.64 12.93 10.60
C LEU A 372 4.46 12.89 9.30
N ALA A 373 3.81 12.75 8.16
CA ALA A 373 4.49 12.79 6.87
C ALA A 373 5.19 14.13 6.60
N THR A 374 4.58 15.26 7.01
CA THR A 374 5.18 16.59 6.86
C THR A 374 6.35 16.83 7.81
N GLU A 375 6.24 16.36 9.06
CA GLU A 375 7.33 16.51 10.05
C GLU A 375 8.58 15.71 9.66
N LEU A 376 8.42 14.47 9.16
CA LEU A 376 9.54 13.67 8.65
C LEU A 376 10.25 14.38 7.48
N TYR A 377 9.49 15.01 6.58
CA TYR A 377 10.08 15.77 5.51
C TYR A 377 10.82 17.02 6.02
N LEU A 378 10.27 17.76 6.96
CA LEU A 378 10.91 18.94 7.55
C LEU A 378 12.18 18.57 8.31
N ASP A 379 12.17 17.47 9.05
CA ASP A 379 13.33 17.00 9.82
C ASP A 379 14.51 16.65 8.91
N SER A 380 14.31 15.78 7.93
CA SER A 380 15.44 15.22 7.17
C SER A 380 15.23 15.10 5.66
N GLY A 381 14.11 15.57 5.10
CA GLY A 381 13.81 15.46 3.66
C GLY A 381 13.29 14.09 3.25
N ILE A 382 12.81 13.28 4.18
CA ILE A 382 12.17 11.99 3.92
C ILE A 382 10.73 12.21 3.48
N ARG A 383 10.37 11.67 2.30
CA ARG A 383 9.00 11.72 1.79
C ARG A 383 8.23 10.48 2.15
N ALA A 384 7.27 10.60 3.06
CA ALA A 384 6.35 9.55 3.50
C ALA A 384 4.93 9.76 2.94
N MET A 385 4.03 8.80 3.15
CA MET A 385 2.66 8.81 2.63
C MET A 385 1.62 8.66 3.73
N GLU A 386 0.65 9.55 3.75
CA GLU A 386 -0.55 9.45 4.56
C GLU A 386 -1.42 8.24 4.16
N ARG A 387 -1.93 7.49 5.13
CA ARG A 387 -2.86 6.36 5.00
C ARG A 387 -3.92 6.37 6.11
N GLY A 388 -4.56 7.51 6.29
CA GLY A 388 -5.58 7.73 7.30
C GLY A 388 -6.78 8.45 6.71
N ILE A 389 -7.26 9.47 7.39
CA ILE A 389 -8.50 10.21 7.07
C ILE A 389 -8.46 10.90 5.70
N ALA A 390 -7.30 11.41 5.24
CA ALA A 390 -7.20 11.99 3.91
C ALA A 390 -7.37 10.94 2.80
N SER A 391 -6.75 9.77 2.97
CA SER A 391 -6.91 8.62 2.06
C SER A 391 -8.30 8.01 2.09
N ALA A 392 -8.97 8.02 3.24
CA ALA A 392 -10.32 7.44 3.39
C ALA A 392 -11.40 8.21 2.62
N GLY A 393 -11.20 9.51 2.44
CA GLY A 393 -12.14 10.33 1.67
C GLY A 393 -13.34 10.81 2.45
N ARG A 394 -14.44 11.10 1.75
CA ARG A 394 -15.72 11.52 2.32
C ARG A 394 -16.83 10.54 1.95
N ASP A 395 -17.80 10.44 2.83
CA ASP A 395 -19.09 9.83 2.52
C ASP A 395 -19.81 10.67 1.45
N PRO A 396 -20.13 10.10 0.29
CA PRO A 396 -20.75 10.84 -0.80
C PRO A 396 -22.19 11.30 -0.48
N ALA A 397 -22.87 10.66 0.48
CA ALA A 397 -24.25 11.00 0.85
C ALA A 397 -24.31 12.13 1.88
N THR A 398 -23.40 12.12 2.87
CA THR A 398 -23.40 13.12 3.96
C THR A 398 -22.40 14.24 3.74
N GLY A 399 -21.35 14.01 2.94
CA GLY A 399 -20.23 14.93 2.76
C GLY A 399 -19.26 14.94 3.94
N GLU A 400 -19.49 14.14 4.98
CA GLU A 400 -18.62 14.04 6.15
C GLU A 400 -17.36 13.20 5.86
N HIS A 401 -16.31 13.39 6.64
CA HIS A 401 -15.12 12.56 6.54
C HIS A 401 -15.43 11.10 6.91
N HIS A 402 -14.94 10.17 6.11
CA HIS A 402 -14.78 8.81 6.58
C HIS A 402 -13.67 8.77 7.62
N HIS A 403 -13.99 8.34 8.84
CA HIS A 403 -13.03 8.15 9.93
C HIS A 403 -12.57 6.69 9.96
N PRO A 404 -11.44 6.35 9.29
CA PRO A 404 -10.95 4.98 9.30
C PRO A 404 -10.51 4.61 10.72
N ARG A 405 -10.59 3.32 11.03
CA ARG A 405 -10.12 2.79 12.32
C ARG A 405 -8.59 2.87 12.46
N LEU A 406 -7.88 2.85 11.35
CA LEU A 406 -6.43 3.01 11.27
C LEU A 406 -6.08 4.40 10.74
N GLU A 407 -5.13 5.06 11.40
CA GLU A 407 -4.58 6.35 11.01
C GLU A 407 -3.06 6.18 10.88
N LEU A 408 -2.57 5.93 9.67
CA LEU A 408 -1.22 5.44 9.46
C LEU A 408 -0.40 6.40 8.59
N THR A 409 0.91 6.46 8.87
CA THR A 409 1.89 7.06 7.96
C THR A 409 2.80 5.96 7.44
N ARG A 410 2.83 5.80 6.12
CA ARG A 410 3.52 4.72 5.45
C ARG A 410 4.91 5.13 4.99
N LEU A 411 5.91 4.37 5.38
CA LEU A 411 7.30 4.44 4.93
C LEU A 411 7.53 3.29 3.94
N THR A 412 7.24 3.52 2.66
CA THR A 412 7.32 2.47 1.63
C THR A 412 8.73 2.38 1.07
N ILE A 413 9.38 1.24 1.19
CA ILE A 413 10.75 1.06 0.71
C ILE A 413 10.73 0.59 -0.75
N PRO A 414 11.26 1.36 -1.72
CA PRO A 414 11.42 0.92 -3.11
C PRO A 414 12.36 -0.29 -3.22
N ARG A 415 12.06 -1.20 -4.14
CA ARG A 415 12.84 -2.43 -4.31
C ARG A 415 14.20 -2.14 -4.94
N ARG A 416 15.29 -2.63 -4.33
CA ARG A 416 16.68 -2.55 -4.83
C ARG A 416 17.23 -1.12 -4.97
N VAL A 417 16.72 -0.14 -4.17
CA VAL A 417 17.10 1.29 -4.30
C VAL A 417 17.95 1.74 -3.13
N TYR A 418 17.45 1.62 -1.93
CA TYR A 418 18.11 2.11 -0.72
C TYR A 418 18.92 1.03 -0.01
N THR A 419 20.02 1.47 0.61
CA THR A 419 20.89 0.63 1.44
C THR A 419 20.46 0.67 2.92
N GLN A 420 21.07 -0.16 3.75
CA GLN A 420 20.86 -0.14 5.20
C GLN A 420 21.15 1.25 5.81
N ALA A 421 22.21 1.95 5.38
CA ALA A 421 22.53 3.29 5.87
C ALA A 421 21.40 4.31 5.62
N HIS A 422 20.63 4.17 4.54
CA HIS A 422 19.45 5.00 4.34
C HIS A 422 18.34 4.65 5.34
N MET A 423 18.19 3.39 5.71
CA MET A 423 17.22 2.96 6.71
C MET A 423 17.59 3.45 8.12
N ASP A 424 18.89 3.50 8.45
CA ASP A 424 19.38 4.08 9.70
C ASP A 424 19.00 5.57 9.78
N VAL A 425 19.25 6.34 8.72
CA VAL A 425 18.83 7.76 8.64
C VAL A 425 17.31 7.91 8.78
N VAL A 426 16.53 7.03 8.17
CA VAL A 426 15.06 7.05 8.30
C VAL A 426 14.65 6.77 9.74
N ALA A 427 15.23 5.77 10.39
CA ALA A 427 14.92 5.45 11.77
C ALA A 427 15.28 6.62 12.71
N GLU A 428 16.46 7.21 12.57
CA GLU A 428 16.90 8.37 13.35
C GLU A 428 15.99 9.59 13.16
N SER A 429 15.53 9.84 11.93
CA SER A 429 14.55 10.92 11.66
C SER A 429 13.21 10.67 12.34
N VAL A 430 12.68 9.43 12.24
CA VAL A 430 11.45 9.07 12.97
C VAL A 430 11.60 9.27 14.47
N LYS A 431 12.76 8.89 15.03
CA LYS A 431 13.07 9.08 16.46
C LYS A 431 13.16 10.57 16.83
N SER A 432 13.80 11.38 16.01
CA SER A 432 13.89 12.84 16.21
C SER A 432 12.51 13.49 16.27
N VAL A 433 11.63 13.12 15.33
CA VAL A 433 10.25 13.62 15.30
C VAL A 433 9.43 13.09 16.49
N TRP A 434 9.65 11.82 16.87
CA TRP A 434 9.01 11.22 18.04
C TRP A 434 9.33 11.98 19.33
N ASP A 435 10.59 12.35 19.54
CA ASP A 435 11.02 13.03 20.75
C ASP A 435 10.40 14.43 20.91
N GLN A 436 10.07 15.08 19.80
CA GLN A 436 9.48 16.43 19.76
C GLN A 436 7.94 16.42 19.58
N ARG A 437 7.32 15.25 19.46
CA ARG A 437 5.93 15.08 18.98
C ARG A 437 4.87 15.88 19.74
N MET A 438 5.07 16.08 21.05
CA MET A 438 4.03 16.73 21.90
C MET A 438 3.87 18.24 21.65
N THR A 439 4.78 18.86 20.90
CA THR A 439 4.70 20.27 20.52
C THR A 439 4.14 20.49 19.12
N THR A 440 3.93 19.41 18.38
CA THR A 440 3.44 19.45 16.99
C THR A 440 1.95 19.81 16.94
N GLN A 441 1.57 20.63 15.96
CA GLN A 441 0.19 21.07 15.74
C GLN A 441 -0.42 20.31 14.56
N GLY A 442 -1.76 20.19 14.58
CA GLY A 442 -2.54 19.61 13.51
C GLY A 442 -2.53 20.42 12.21
N LEU A 443 -3.18 19.89 11.20
CA LEU A 443 -3.38 20.50 9.90
C LEU A 443 -4.87 20.73 9.63
N LYS A 444 -5.18 21.73 8.80
CA LYS A 444 -6.51 21.97 8.24
C LYS A 444 -6.44 21.81 6.73
N MET A 445 -7.34 21.00 6.14
CA MET A 445 -7.47 20.89 4.69
C MET A 445 -8.15 22.16 4.15
N VAL A 446 -7.48 22.83 3.19
CA VAL A 446 -7.94 24.08 2.59
C VAL A 446 -8.31 23.94 1.12
N TYR A 447 -7.90 22.86 0.48
CA TYR A 447 -8.30 22.48 -0.87
C TYR A 447 -8.51 20.97 -0.96
N GLU A 448 -9.59 20.55 -1.59
CA GLU A 448 -9.98 19.14 -1.73
C GLU A 448 -10.49 18.86 -3.14
N PRO A 449 -9.83 17.98 -3.93
CA PRO A 449 -10.34 17.50 -5.20
C PRO A 449 -11.45 16.45 -4.99
N LYS A 450 -12.31 16.28 -6.00
CA LYS A 450 -13.46 15.37 -5.95
C LYS A 450 -13.09 13.91 -5.72
N TYR A 451 -11.99 13.41 -6.31
CA TYR A 451 -11.58 12.02 -6.26
C TYR A 451 -10.18 11.88 -5.69
N LEU A 452 -9.95 10.83 -4.89
CA LEU A 452 -8.62 10.47 -4.37
C LEU A 452 -7.88 11.69 -3.83
N ARG A 453 -8.55 12.45 -2.95
CA ARG A 453 -8.13 13.77 -2.49
C ARG A 453 -6.70 13.83 -1.97
N PHE A 454 -6.20 12.75 -1.34
CA PHE A 454 -4.85 12.68 -0.79
C PHE A 454 -3.74 12.96 -1.83
N PHE A 455 -3.98 12.74 -3.13
CA PHE A 455 -2.99 13.07 -4.16
C PHE A 455 -2.79 14.58 -4.40
N GLN A 456 -3.83 15.39 -4.18
CA GLN A 456 -3.85 16.79 -4.61
C GLN A 456 -4.38 17.76 -3.56
N ALA A 457 -4.88 17.27 -2.42
CA ALA A 457 -5.35 18.13 -1.33
C ALA A 457 -4.23 19.07 -0.86
N ARG A 458 -4.63 20.25 -0.36
CA ARG A 458 -3.71 21.20 0.26
C ARG A 458 -4.14 21.48 1.68
N PHE A 459 -3.16 21.70 2.52
CA PHE A 459 -3.33 21.90 3.95
C PHE A 459 -2.63 23.18 4.42
N GLU A 460 -3.03 23.64 5.58
CA GLU A 460 -2.37 24.71 6.34
C GLU A 460 -2.14 24.22 7.78
N ARG A 461 -1.05 24.69 8.40
CA ARG A 461 -0.83 24.44 9.83
C ARG A 461 -1.84 25.19 10.69
N LEU A 462 -2.37 24.51 11.68
CA LEU A 462 -3.15 25.16 12.72
C LEU A 462 -2.19 26.01 13.59
N GLN A 463 -2.64 27.22 13.94
CA GLN A 463 -1.94 28.06 14.89
C GLN A 463 -2.12 27.47 16.29
N PRO A 464 -1.09 27.54 17.19
CA PRO A 464 -1.31 27.23 18.59
C PRO A 464 -2.51 28.02 19.10
N SER A 465 -3.48 27.36 19.70
CA SER A 465 -4.58 28.07 20.37
C SER A 465 -3.95 29.03 21.39
N ALA A 466 -4.20 30.30 21.24
CA ALA A 466 -3.84 31.28 22.28
C ALA A 466 -4.53 30.81 23.55
N ILE A 467 -3.79 30.15 24.44
CA ILE A 467 -4.28 29.88 25.80
C ILE A 467 -4.52 31.28 26.38
N SER A 468 -5.79 31.64 26.53
CA SER A 468 -6.19 32.84 27.23
C SER A 468 -5.73 32.66 28.69
N HIS A 469 -4.53 33.15 29.01
CA HIS A 469 -4.19 33.42 30.38
C HIS A 469 -5.16 34.51 30.86
N GLN A 470 -6.32 34.11 31.39
CA GLN A 470 -7.02 34.98 32.32
C GLN A 470 -6.15 35.07 33.55
N PRO A 471 -5.62 36.26 33.89
CA PRO A 471 -4.97 36.41 35.17
C PRO A 471 -6.00 36.17 36.24
N SER A 472 -5.78 35.18 37.09
CA SER A 472 -6.58 34.97 38.30
C SER A 472 -6.55 36.26 39.10
N ALA A 473 -7.69 36.98 39.16
CA ALA A 473 -7.88 38.09 40.02
C ALA A 473 -7.80 37.60 41.48
N PHE A 474 -6.62 37.69 42.06
CA PHE A 474 -6.50 37.63 43.52
C PHE A 474 -7.25 38.80 44.10
N SER A 475 -8.43 38.55 44.64
CA SER A 475 -9.20 39.46 45.44
C SER A 475 -8.41 39.85 46.70
N HIS A 476 -7.96 41.09 46.79
CA HIS A 476 -7.49 41.69 48.03
C HIS A 476 -8.63 41.71 49.05
N LEU A 477 -8.49 40.95 50.12
CA LEU A 477 -9.28 41.11 51.34
C LEU A 477 -8.77 42.37 52.09
N PRO A 478 -9.64 43.29 52.51
CA PRO A 478 -9.18 44.43 53.30
C PRO A 478 -8.91 43.99 54.76
N SER A 479 -7.71 44.31 55.26
CA SER A 479 -7.33 44.19 56.68
C SER A 479 -8.20 45.09 57.55
N ALA A 480 -8.96 44.48 58.43
CA ALA A 480 -9.70 45.20 59.48
C ALA A 480 -8.70 45.66 60.54
N ILE A 481 -8.71 46.97 60.78
CA ILE A 481 -8.07 47.65 61.92
C ILE A 481 -8.87 47.32 63.16
N ILE A 482 -8.26 46.65 64.15
CA ILE A 482 -8.79 46.59 65.52
C ILE A 482 -7.97 47.57 66.33
N SER A 483 -8.64 48.75 66.66
CA SER A 483 -8.26 49.61 67.77
C SER A 483 -8.91 49.07 69.03
N GLY A 484 -8.21 48.73 70.03
CA GLY A 484 -8.65 48.36 71.37
C GLY A 484 -7.81 48.99 72.43
N ALA A 485 -8.36 49.91 73.15
CA ALA A 485 -7.74 50.57 74.26
C ALA A 485 -7.72 49.66 75.51
N GLY A 486 -6.73 49.87 76.39
CA GLY A 486 -6.66 49.30 77.71
C GLY A 486 -5.23 49.23 78.20
#